data_d33428e01f78015514bc09d139d92d63
#
_entry.id   d33428e01f78015514bc09d139d92d63
#
_cell.length_a   1.000
_cell.length_b   1.000
_cell.length_c   1.000
_cell.angle_alpha   90.00
_cell.angle_beta   90.00
_cell.angle_gamma   90.00
#
_symmetry.space_group_name_H-M   'P 1'
#
loop_
_entity.id
_entity.type
_entity.pdbx_description
1 polymer ?
#
loop_
_entity_poly.entity_id
_entity_poly.type
_entity_poly.pdbx_seq_one_letter_code
_entity_poly.pdbx_strand_id
1 'polypeptide(L)' 'MAMEKQLSDKIAFISYIIPMFADAYKMNTQEAWFYLKQYGGFDFINKHWWALHTDNVLYALNDIYEVCHKNGGRR' A
#
# COMPACT_ATOMS: atom_id res chain seq x y z
N MET A 1 6.88 23.74 4.24
CA MET A 1 7.94 23.06 4.98
C MET A 1 8.09 21.65 4.49
N ALA A 2 9.30 21.11 4.57
CA ALA A 2 9.61 19.79 4.01
C ALA A 2 8.76 18.66 4.62
N MET A 3 8.50 18.71 5.92
CA MET A 3 7.70 17.71 6.61
C MET A 3 6.25 17.69 6.12
N GLU A 4 5.65 18.85 5.92
CA GLU A 4 4.27 18.95 5.45
C GLU A 4 4.14 18.42 4.04
N LYS A 5 5.10 18.70 3.18
CA LYS A 5 5.11 18.22 1.82
C LYS A 5 5.23 16.69 1.79
N GLN A 6 6.12 16.12 2.61
CA GLN A 6 6.30 14.66 2.69
C GLN A 6 5.04 13.98 3.18
N LEU A 7 4.38 14.54 4.19
CA LEU A 7 3.13 13.99 4.70
C LEU A 7 2.03 14.04 3.64
N SER A 8 1.91 15.16 2.93
CA SER A 8 0.94 15.32 1.86
C SER A 8 1.17 14.33 0.72
N ASP A 9 2.43 14.16 0.33
CA ASP A 9 2.81 13.21 -0.73
C ASP A 9 2.52 11.77 -0.30
N LYS A 10 2.77 11.45 0.95
CA LYS A 10 2.50 10.12 1.52
C LYS A 10 1.01 9.81 1.53
N ILE A 11 0.19 10.78 1.96
CA ILE A 11 -1.26 10.63 1.96
C ILE A 11 -1.77 10.45 0.53
N ALA A 12 -1.27 11.24 -0.41
CA ALA A 12 -1.63 11.13 -1.80
C ALA A 12 -1.26 9.75 -2.36
N PHE A 13 -0.08 9.24 -2.01
CA PHE A 13 0.36 7.93 -2.45
C PHE A 13 -0.54 6.83 -1.88
N ILE A 14 -0.85 6.88 -0.59
CA ILE A 14 -1.72 5.89 0.05
C ILE A 14 -3.11 5.91 -0.59
N SER A 15 -3.66 7.10 -0.83
CA SER A 15 -4.97 7.26 -1.47
C SER A 15 -4.98 6.71 -2.89
N TYR A 16 -3.85 6.74 -3.57
CA TYR A 16 -3.69 6.19 -4.90
C TYR A 16 -3.52 4.67 -4.87
N ILE A 17 -2.66 4.16 -3.97
CA ILE A 17 -2.27 2.76 -3.99
C ILE A 17 -3.37 1.82 -3.50
N ILE A 18 -4.25 2.27 -2.59
CA ILE A 18 -5.31 1.42 -2.04
C ILE A 18 -6.29 0.99 -3.13
N PRO A 19 -6.87 1.89 -3.94
CA PRO A 19 -7.76 1.44 -5.03
C PRO A 19 -7.03 0.62 -6.09
N MET A 20 -5.77 0.93 -6.35
CA MET A 20 -4.96 0.14 -7.30
C MET A 20 -4.75 -1.28 -6.77
N PHE A 21 -4.46 -1.42 -5.49
CA PHE A 21 -4.30 -2.72 -4.84
C PHE A 21 -5.61 -3.50 -4.89
N ALA A 22 -6.71 -2.85 -4.56
CA ALA A 22 -8.03 -3.46 -4.61
C ALA A 22 -8.34 -4.02 -6.00
N ASP A 23 -8.12 -3.21 -7.02
CA ASP A 23 -8.38 -3.60 -8.40
C ASP A 23 -7.48 -4.76 -8.83
N ALA A 24 -6.19 -4.70 -8.50
CA ALA A 24 -5.21 -5.72 -8.88
C ALA A 24 -5.54 -7.09 -8.28
N TYR A 25 -6.08 -7.12 -7.08
CA TYR A 25 -6.36 -8.36 -6.36
C TYR A 25 -7.84 -8.65 -6.19
N LYS A 26 -8.67 -8.00 -6.99
CA LYS A 26 -10.13 -8.26 -7.08
C LYS A 26 -10.83 -8.10 -5.74
N MET A 27 -10.52 -7.00 -5.07
CA MET A 27 -11.19 -6.59 -3.84
C MET A 27 -11.89 -5.26 -4.08
N ASN A 28 -12.93 -4.96 -3.29
CA ASN A 28 -13.38 -3.57 -3.25
C ASN A 28 -12.44 -2.76 -2.35
N THR A 29 -12.56 -1.44 -2.36
CA THR A 29 -11.65 -0.57 -1.62
C THR A 29 -11.68 -0.84 -0.12
N GLN A 30 -12.87 -1.11 0.44
CA GLN A 30 -13.03 -1.40 1.85
C GLN A 30 -12.34 -2.71 2.24
N GLU A 31 -12.49 -3.75 1.42
CA GLU A 31 -11.81 -5.03 1.63
C GLU A 31 -10.29 -4.86 1.60
N ALA A 32 -9.78 -4.10 0.63
CA ALA A 32 -8.36 -3.82 0.52
C ALA A 32 -7.85 -3.09 1.76
N TRP A 33 -8.62 -2.11 2.25
CA TRP A 33 -8.26 -1.36 3.43
C TRP A 33 -8.10 -2.27 4.65
N PHE A 34 -9.09 -3.13 4.90
CA PHE A 34 -9.04 -4.08 6.01
C PHE A 34 -7.91 -5.10 5.86
N TYR A 35 -7.71 -5.60 4.64
CA TYR A 35 -6.64 -6.55 4.34
C TYR A 35 -5.26 -5.94 4.65
N LEU A 36 -5.01 -4.75 4.16
CA LEU A 36 -3.75 -4.06 4.39
C LEU A 36 -3.54 -3.73 5.87
N LYS A 37 -4.59 -3.34 6.56
CA LYS A 37 -4.52 -3.05 7.98
C LYS A 37 -4.21 -4.30 8.80
N GLN A 38 -4.89 -5.40 8.50
CA GLN A 38 -4.80 -6.62 9.28
C GLN A 38 -3.46 -7.33 9.11
N TYR A 39 -2.90 -7.30 7.91
CA TYR A 39 -1.70 -8.09 7.59
C TYR A 39 -0.44 -7.26 7.42
N GLY A 40 -0.42 -6.06 7.97
CA GLY A 40 0.79 -5.24 8.03
C GLY A 40 1.14 -4.51 6.75
N GLY A 41 0.23 -4.46 5.77
CA GLY A 41 0.46 -3.74 4.53
C GLY A 41 0.62 -2.24 4.74
N PHE A 42 -0.18 -1.64 5.61
CA PHE A 42 -0.05 -0.21 5.92
C PHE A 42 1.26 0.12 6.61
N ASP A 43 1.72 -0.74 7.52
CA ASP A 43 3.01 -0.54 8.17
C ASP A 43 4.14 -0.60 7.16
N PHE A 44 4.07 -1.53 6.23
CA PHE A 44 5.06 -1.63 5.15
C PHE A 44 5.05 -0.39 4.26
N ILE A 45 3.87 0.07 3.84
CA ILE A 45 3.72 1.28 3.03
C ILE A 45 4.26 2.48 3.80
N ASN A 46 3.93 2.59 5.08
CA ASN A 46 4.37 3.70 5.90
C ASN A 46 5.90 3.79 6.02
N LYS A 47 6.56 2.64 6.12
CA LYS A 47 8.02 2.58 6.22
C LYS A 47 8.73 2.80 4.89
N HIS A 48 8.13 2.36 3.80
CA HIS A 48 8.81 2.27 2.50
C HIS A 48 8.14 3.08 1.39
N TRP A 49 7.22 3.96 1.73
CA TRP A 49 6.43 4.68 0.72
C TRP A 49 7.32 5.45 -0.26
N TRP A 50 8.42 5.99 0.22
CA TRP A 50 9.32 6.76 -0.65
C TRP A 50 9.88 5.89 -1.77
N ALA A 51 10.35 4.69 -1.44
CA ALA A 51 10.84 3.76 -2.43
C ALA A 51 9.70 3.22 -3.30
N LEU A 52 8.56 2.93 -2.70
CA LEU A 52 7.41 2.37 -3.42
C LEU A 52 6.86 3.35 -4.45
N HIS A 53 6.78 4.64 -4.11
CA HIS A 53 6.18 5.62 -5.01
C HIS A 53 7.11 5.98 -6.19
N THR A 54 8.40 5.72 -6.07
CA THR A 54 9.35 5.97 -7.16
C THR A 54 9.53 4.76 -8.08
N ASP A 55 9.01 3.61 -7.68
CA ASP A 55 9.11 2.37 -8.44
C ASP A 55 7.89 2.21 -9.37
N ASN A 56 7.94 1.21 -10.23
CA ASN A 56 6.79 0.83 -11.03
C ASN A 56 5.67 0.35 -10.11
N VAL A 57 4.45 0.83 -10.35
CA VAL A 57 3.31 0.52 -9.49
C VAL A 57 3.06 -0.99 -9.38
N LEU A 58 3.31 -1.74 -10.43
CA LEU A 58 3.11 -3.19 -10.41
C LEU A 58 4.06 -3.88 -9.43
N TYR A 59 5.30 -3.42 -9.35
CA TYR A 59 6.25 -3.94 -8.37
C TYR A 59 5.87 -3.54 -6.96
N ALA A 60 5.42 -2.30 -6.78
CA ALA A 60 4.96 -1.85 -5.47
C ALA A 60 3.78 -2.68 -4.98
N LEU A 61 2.80 -2.94 -5.83
CA LEU A 61 1.63 -3.75 -5.48
C LEU A 61 2.04 -5.18 -5.11
N ASN A 62 2.96 -5.76 -5.87
CA ASN A 62 3.44 -7.11 -5.59
C ASN A 62 4.18 -7.18 -4.25
N ASP A 63 5.02 -6.20 -3.96
CA ASP A 63 5.77 -6.16 -2.69
C ASP A 63 4.83 -6.04 -1.50
N ILE A 64 3.81 -5.20 -1.60
CA ILE A 64 2.80 -5.03 -0.56
C ILE A 64 2.05 -6.34 -0.34
N TYR A 65 1.64 -6.98 -1.43
CA TYR A 65 0.92 -8.25 -1.36
C TYR A 65 1.77 -9.34 -0.70
N GLU A 66 3.05 -9.44 -1.06
CA GLU A 66 3.95 -10.43 -0.48
C GLU A 66 4.11 -10.25 1.03
N VAL A 67 4.22 -9.02 1.49
CA VAL A 67 4.29 -8.74 2.94
C VAL A 67 3.02 -9.22 3.63
N CYS A 68 1.86 -8.88 3.09
CA CYS A 68 0.58 -9.32 3.64
C CYS A 68 0.45 -10.85 3.64
N HIS A 69 0.87 -11.48 2.56
CA HIS A 69 0.79 -12.92 2.41
C HIS A 69 1.67 -13.63 3.46
N LYS A 70 2.89 -13.14 3.66
CA LYS A 70 3.79 -13.69 4.69
C LYS A 70 3.22 -13.55 6.09
N ASN A 71 2.42 -12.54 6.32
CA ASN A 71 1.79 -12.29 7.61
C ASN A 71 0.47 -13.05 7.80
N GLY A 72 0.16 -13.96 6.89
CA GLY A 72 -1.03 -14.80 6.98
C GLY A 72 -2.19 -14.37 6.10
N GLY A 73 -2.03 -13.30 5.33
CA GLY A 73 -3.05 -12.80 4.43
C GLY A 73 -3.10 -13.57 3.12
N ARG A 74 -3.61 -14.77 3.15
CA ARG A 74 -3.69 -15.63 1.96
C ARG A 74 -4.94 -15.30 1.16
N ARG A 75 -4.70 -14.76 -0.04
CA ARG A 75 -5.81 -14.34 -0.87
C ARG A 75 -5.51 -14.53 -2.36
#